data_91983503bccb180b840808914de5f570
#
_entry.id   91983503bccb180b840808914de5f570
#
_cell.length_a   1.000
_cell.length_b   1.000
_cell.length_c   1.000
_cell.angle_alpha   90.00
_cell.angle_beta   90.00
_cell.angle_gamma   90.00
#
_symmetry.space_group_name_H-M   'P 1'
#
loop_
_entity.id
_entity.type
_entity.pdbx_description
1 polymer ?
#
loop_
_entity_poly.entity_id
_entity_poly.type
_entity_poly.pdbx_seq_one_letter_code
_entity_poly.pdbx_strand_id
1 'polypeptide(L)'
;MGKITYEEVSKHNHAKDCWVILYGKVYDLTGFLPEHPGGSGVIVKQAGKDATKLFDTIHPKGTIENSLSPEHCKGDFDSSTLPVEYKKAEEEEERKRKERLAMLPPMSKCLNLGDLELVASKVLSPEAWAYYSSAADDLETYHENRAVFRRIWLRPRILRNVRYVDPSTKILGIPSALPFYITATALGRMGHPDGELNLTRAAAKTGLIQMIPTLSSVSFDEIIDARNQEGGPAQFFQLYVSTDRNVVANMLRRAEETNVKAIFVTVDAPQLGRREQDMRMHFVDEGSNVQGGHVEKRDEGAARAITSFIDPSFDWDDVLWMKRQTRLPILLKGVQTWEDAVQAYEMGLAGVVLSNHGGRQLDFARSGVEVLEEVMRELRKRGSFPNPAFQVMVDGGFRRGTDILKALAMGATAVGIGRPFLYAYSAYGVDGVIHAINLLRDELEMNMRLIGARSIEELVPGMVDLSALHNHTGAVFPKQDQSVLDFMEKSRL
;
A
#
# COMPACT_ATOMS: atom_id res chain seq x y z
N MET A 1 31.17 9.42 29.84
CA MET A 1 31.85 9.18 28.55
C MET A 1 31.69 10.46 27.71
N GLY A 2 32.74 10.88 26.98
CA GLY A 2 32.62 12.03 26.07
C GLY A 2 31.67 11.69 24.90
N LYS A 3 31.06 12.73 24.31
CA LYS A 3 30.25 12.55 23.11
C LYS A 3 31.08 12.05 21.93
N ILE A 4 30.54 11.22 21.07
CA ILE A 4 31.22 10.63 19.91
C ILE A 4 31.10 11.63 18.74
N THR A 5 32.23 11.93 18.10
CA THR A 5 32.29 12.87 16.99
C THR A 5 31.87 12.24 15.66
N TYR A 6 31.49 13.06 14.68
CA TYR A 6 31.20 12.57 13.32
C TYR A 6 32.45 11.94 12.67
N GLU A 7 33.64 12.49 12.90
CA GLU A 7 34.87 11.91 12.39
C GLU A 7 35.09 10.47 12.86
N GLU A 8 34.73 10.17 14.12
CA GLU A 8 34.81 8.81 14.62
C GLU A 8 33.79 7.91 13.97
N VAL A 9 32.51 8.33 13.94
CA VAL A 9 31.44 7.53 13.31
C VAL A 9 31.74 7.24 11.84
N SER A 10 32.30 8.19 11.11
CA SER A 10 32.58 8.06 9.66
C SER A 10 33.66 7.00 9.33
N LYS A 11 34.43 6.56 10.29
CA LYS A 11 35.41 5.47 10.11
C LYS A 11 34.75 4.11 10.06
N HIS A 12 33.59 3.96 10.69
CA HIS A 12 32.81 2.73 10.82
C HIS A 12 31.75 2.63 9.70
N ASN A 13 32.21 2.56 8.45
CA ASN A 13 31.38 2.81 7.26
C ASN A 13 31.22 1.59 6.32
N HIS A 14 31.44 0.38 6.81
CA HIS A 14 31.36 -0.84 5.99
C HIS A 14 30.73 -2.02 6.76
N ALA A 15 30.35 -3.09 6.05
CA ALA A 15 29.59 -4.21 6.61
C ALA A 15 30.26 -4.95 7.80
N LYS A 16 31.58 -4.90 7.93
CA LYS A 16 32.29 -5.53 9.04
C LYS A 16 32.52 -4.59 10.24
N ASP A 17 32.15 -3.32 10.06
CA ASP A 17 32.30 -2.28 11.09
C ASP A 17 31.31 -1.15 10.71
N CYS A 18 30.07 -1.26 11.20
CA CYS A 18 28.92 -0.50 10.75
C CYS A 18 28.28 0.28 11.89
N TRP A 19 28.61 1.56 12.00
CA TRP A 19 27.97 2.45 12.94
C TRP A 19 27.05 3.43 12.23
N VAL A 20 25.94 3.75 12.88
CA VAL A 20 25.00 4.77 12.39
C VAL A 20 24.60 5.72 13.51
N ILE A 21 24.25 6.96 13.15
CA ILE A 21 23.68 7.91 14.07
C ILE A 21 22.15 7.84 13.92
N LEU A 22 21.42 7.68 15.03
CA LEU A 22 19.98 7.73 15.11
C LEU A 22 19.57 8.58 16.33
N TYR A 23 18.81 9.62 16.12
CA TYR A 23 18.28 10.52 17.16
C TYR A 23 19.36 11.06 18.13
N GLY A 24 20.53 11.43 17.57
CA GLY A 24 21.64 11.98 18.35
C GLY A 24 22.37 10.95 19.20
N LYS A 25 22.20 9.66 18.95
CA LYS A 25 22.95 8.54 19.54
C LYS A 25 23.66 7.74 18.46
N VAL A 26 24.79 7.13 18.81
CA VAL A 26 25.56 6.28 17.92
C VAL A 26 25.26 4.82 18.23
N TYR A 27 24.92 4.05 17.21
CA TYR A 27 24.62 2.62 17.30
C TYR A 27 25.60 1.82 16.45
N ASP A 28 26.21 0.79 17.04
CA ASP A 28 26.96 -0.23 16.34
C ASP A 28 26.01 -1.33 15.88
N LEU A 29 25.73 -1.37 14.59
CA LEU A 29 24.81 -2.31 13.99
C LEU A 29 25.51 -3.47 13.29
N THR A 30 26.84 -3.63 13.45
CA THR A 30 27.62 -4.68 12.79
C THR A 30 27.02 -6.07 13.04
N GLY A 31 26.72 -6.39 14.30
CA GLY A 31 26.11 -7.66 14.69
C GLY A 31 24.63 -7.80 14.26
N PHE A 32 23.93 -6.69 14.11
CA PHE A 32 22.53 -6.65 13.75
C PHE A 32 22.27 -6.74 12.23
N LEU A 33 23.28 -6.49 11.40
CA LEU A 33 23.13 -6.50 9.94
C LEU A 33 22.44 -7.76 9.38
N PRO A 34 22.77 -9.00 9.83
CA PRO A 34 22.10 -10.21 9.34
C PRO A 34 20.63 -10.34 9.78
N GLU A 35 20.30 -9.71 10.92
CA GLU A 35 18.98 -9.82 11.56
C GLU A 35 18.01 -8.73 11.08
N HIS A 36 18.53 -7.70 10.39
CA HIS A 36 17.69 -6.59 9.94
C HIS A 36 16.68 -7.04 8.88
N PRO A 37 15.38 -6.88 9.12
CA PRO A 37 14.34 -7.33 8.17
C PRO A 37 14.46 -6.69 6.78
N GLY A 38 15.08 -5.49 6.71
CA GLY A 38 15.37 -4.77 5.47
C GLY A 38 16.58 -5.25 4.69
N GLY A 39 17.26 -6.30 5.19
CA GLY A 39 18.55 -6.72 4.68
C GLY A 39 19.69 -5.82 5.14
N SER A 40 20.92 -6.35 5.10
CA SER A 40 22.11 -5.64 5.55
C SER A 40 22.48 -4.42 4.68
N GLY A 41 22.22 -4.49 3.37
CA GLY A 41 22.64 -3.47 2.41
C GLY A 41 22.09 -2.08 2.68
N VAL A 42 20.83 -1.97 3.14
CA VAL A 42 20.22 -0.67 3.44
C VAL A 42 20.86 0.03 4.65
N ILE A 43 21.28 -0.75 5.66
CA ILE A 43 22.03 -0.20 6.80
C ILE A 43 23.45 0.16 6.38
N VAL A 44 24.13 -0.72 5.64
CA VAL A 44 25.52 -0.49 5.21
C VAL A 44 25.66 0.77 4.38
N LYS A 45 24.67 1.12 3.54
CA LYS A 45 24.64 2.40 2.82
C LYS A 45 24.58 3.62 3.73
N GLN A 46 24.06 3.46 4.94
CA GLN A 46 24.00 4.50 5.98
C GLN A 46 25.14 4.41 7.00
N ALA A 47 26.01 3.42 6.86
CA ALA A 47 27.16 3.25 7.74
C ALA A 47 28.03 4.51 7.72
N GLY A 48 28.46 4.96 8.89
CA GLY A 48 29.24 6.19 9.04
C GLY A 48 28.44 7.49 8.94
N LYS A 49 27.10 7.45 8.88
CA LYS A 49 26.24 8.62 8.60
C LYS A 49 25.15 8.79 9.65
N ASP A 50 24.49 9.95 9.60
CA ASP A 50 23.22 10.17 10.29
C ASP A 50 22.08 9.64 9.43
N ALA A 51 21.44 8.57 9.90
CA ALA A 51 20.33 7.90 9.22
C ALA A 51 18.95 8.27 9.81
N THR A 52 18.87 9.20 10.77
CA THR A 52 17.65 9.53 11.50
C THR A 52 16.47 9.82 10.57
N LYS A 53 16.65 10.68 9.58
CA LYS A 53 15.60 11.09 8.67
C LYS A 53 15.08 9.93 7.81
N LEU A 54 15.98 9.10 7.28
CA LEU A 54 15.60 7.92 6.52
C LEU A 54 14.88 6.89 7.40
N PHE A 55 15.38 6.71 8.62
CA PHE A 55 14.79 5.81 9.62
C PHE A 55 13.35 6.22 9.95
N ASP A 56 13.11 7.51 10.24
CA ASP A 56 11.77 8.06 10.52
C ASP A 56 10.77 7.86 9.38
N THR A 57 11.24 7.83 8.15
CA THR A 57 10.39 7.66 6.97
C THR A 57 9.85 6.23 6.86
N ILE A 58 10.61 5.27 7.37
CA ILE A 58 10.35 3.83 7.19
C ILE A 58 9.84 3.18 8.47
N HIS A 59 10.44 3.54 9.61
CA HIS A 59 10.21 2.85 10.88
C HIS A 59 9.28 3.64 11.81
N PRO A 60 8.30 2.99 12.45
CA PRO A 60 7.50 3.62 13.49
C PRO A 60 8.34 3.94 14.73
N LYS A 61 7.87 4.88 15.53
CA LYS A 61 8.49 5.19 16.84
C LYS A 61 8.56 3.96 17.73
N GLY A 62 9.62 3.84 18.51
CA GLY A 62 9.85 2.69 19.40
C GLY A 62 10.50 1.49 18.71
N THR A 63 10.79 1.55 17.41
CA THR A 63 11.44 0.44 16.69
C THR A 63 12.83 0.15 17.24
N ILE A 64 13.62 1.18 17.59
CA ILE A 64 14.97 1.00 18.16
C ILE A 64 14.89 0.23 19.47
N GLU A 65 14.04 0.68 20.39
CA GLU A 65 13.88 0.09 21.72
C GLU A 65 13.36 -1.35 21.68
N ASN A 66 12.57 -1.68 20.66
CA ASN A 66 12.01 -3.02 20.49
C ASN A 66 12.91 -3.98 19.73
N SER A 67 13.86 -3.46 18.92
CA SER A 67 14.67 -4.29 18.00
C SER A 67 16.14 -4.37 18.38
N LEU A 68 16.67 -3.40 19.13
CA LEU A 68 18.08 -3.35 19.49
C LEU A 68 18.27 -3.52 21.01
N SER A 69 19.22 -4.36 21.40
CA SER A 69 19.67 -4.42 22.80
C SER A 69 20.46 -3.15 23.17
N PRO A 70 20.48 -2.76 24.46
CA PRO A 70 21.24 -1.59 24.92
C PRO A 70 22.74 -1.61 24.55
N GLU A 71 23.31 -2.78 24.31
CA GLU A 71 24.70 -2.98 23.95
C GLU A 71 25.08 -2.39 22.58
N HIS A 72 24.12 -2.26 21.69
CA HIS A 72 24.33 -1.61 20.39
C HIS A 72 24.57 -0.12 20.51
N CYS A 73 24.09 0.53 21.58
CA CYS A 73 24.28 1.96 21.80
C CYS A 73 25.70 2.25 22.33
N LYS A 74 26.52 2.92 21.51
CA LYS A 74 27.90 3.32 21.89
C LYS A 74 27.94 4.61 22.71
N GLY A 75 26.93 5.45 22.65
CA GLY A 75 26.85 6.71 23.39
C GLY A 75 26.18 7.85 22.64
N ASP A 76 26.23 9.04 23.22
CA ASP A 76 25.65 10.24 22.63
C ASP A 76 26.54 10.79 21.51
N PHE A 77 25.92 11.25 20.44
CA PHE A 77 26.57 11.89 19.31
C PHE A 77 26.80 13.38 19.57
N ASP A 78 27.95 13.89 19.17
CA ASP A 78 28.23 15.33 19.18
C ASP A 78 27.74 15.98 17.88
N SER A 79 26.52 16.49 17.89
CA SER A 79 25.90 17.14 16.74
C SER A 79 26.62 18.40 16.24
N SER A 80 27.51 18.99 17.06
CA SER A 80 28.32 20.14 16.64
C SER A 80 29.38 19.76 15.62
N THR A 81 29.78 18.48 15.58
CA THR A 81 30.80 17.93 14.67
C THR A 81 30.24 17.47 13.33
N LEU A 82 28.92 17.53 13.13
CA LEU A 82 28.29 17.15 11.86
C LEU A 82 28.73 18.09 10.74
N PRO A 83 29.23 17.57 9.59
CA PRO A 83 29.70 18.41 8.48
C PRO A 83 28.64 19.37 7.99
N VAL A 84 29.05 20.60 7.66
CA VAL A 84 28.14 21.66 7.18
C VAL A 84 27.41 21.23 5.89
N GLU A 85 28.04 20.39 5.08
CA GLU A 85 27.48 19.87 3.83
C GLU A 85 26.24 18.99 4.07
N TYR A 86 26.22 18.19 5.14
CA TYR A 86 25.07 17.39 5.53
C TYR A 86 23.89 18.28 5.91
N LYS A 87 24.12 19.30 6.74
CA LYS A 87 23.07 20.26 7.13
C LYS A 87 22.53 21.01 5.91
N LYS A 88 23.42 21.43 5.01
CA LYS A 88 23.03 22.11 3.77
C LYS A 88 22.23 21.22 2.84
N ALA A 89 22.57 19.92 2.73
CA ALA A 89 21.81 18.99 1.89
C ALA A 89 20.39 18.76 2.43
N GLU A 90 20.24 18.66 3.75
CA GLU A 90 18.91 18.53 4.38
C GLU A 90 18.07 19.81 4.21
N GLU A 91 18.69 20.99 4.44
CA GLU A 91 18.04 22.29 4.25
C GLU A 91 17.61 22.49 2.79
N GLU A 92 18.43 22.05 1.84
CA GLU A 92 18.13 22.14 0.40
C GLU A 92 16.96 21.24 0.01
N GLU A 93 16.90 19.99 0.50
CA GLU A 93 15.77 19.10 0.24
C GLU A 93 14.47 19.61 0.86
N GLU A 94 14.54 20.15 2.08
CA GLU A 94 13.37 20.76 2.72
C GLU A 94 12.93 22.04 1.96
N ARG A 95 13.88 22.82 1.47
CA ARG A 95 13.59 23.97 0.62
C ARG A 95 12.89 23.56 -0.67
N LYS A 96 13.45 22.57 -1.39
CA LYS A 96 12.85 22.02 -2.61
C LYS A 96 11.45 21.47 -2.37
N ARG A 97 11.24 20.79 -1.25
CA ARG A 97 9.92 20.31 -0.85
C ARG A 97 8.94 21.46 -0.64
N LYS A 98 9.33 22.50 0.10
CA LYS A 98 8.51 23.70 0.31
C LYS A 98 8.18 24.39 -1.01
N GLU A 99 9.13 24.51 -1.92
CA GLU A 99 8.92 25.08 -3.25
C GLU A 99 7.91 24.26 -4.07
N ARG A 100 8.04 22.92 -4.07
CA ARG A 100 7.06 22.06 -4.74
C ARG A 100 5.65 22.21 -4.14
N LEU A 101 5.54 22.27 -2.81
CA LEU A 101 4.26 22.48 -2.13
C LEU A 101 3.67 23.88 -2.40
N ALA A 102 4.50 24.90 -2.52
CA ALA A 102 4.04 26.25 -2.87
C ALA A 102 3.45 26.38 -4.29
N MET A 103 3.81 25.45 -5.19
CA MET A 103 3.27 25.38 -6.55
C MET A 103 1.97 24.57 -6.67
N LEU A 104 1.43 24.05 -5.54
CA LEU A 104 0.20 23.29 -5.56
C LEU A 104 -0.97 24.13 -6.11
N PRO A 105 -1.74 23.60 -7.08
CA PRO A 105 -2.98 24.25 -7.47
C PRO A 105 -3.99 24.21 -6.31
N PRO A 106 -4.98 25.10 -6.27
CA PRO A 106 -6.09 24.96 -5.34
C PRO A 106 -6.73 23.59 -5.50
N MET A 107 -6.99 22.89 -4.40
CA MET A 107 -7.57 21.52 -4.38
C MET A 107 -8.88 21.43 -5.17
N SER A 108 -9.67 22.50 -5.19
CA SER A 108 -10.91 22.63 -5.99
C SER A 108 -10.71 22.50 -7.50
N LYS A 109 -9.46 22.59 -8.00
CA LYS A 109 -9.13 22.32 -9.41
C LYS A 109 -8.93 20.85 -9.72
N CYS A 110 -8.77 20.02 -8.71
CA CYS A 110 -8.71 18.56 -8.88
C CYS A 110 -10.15 18.01 -8.94
N LEU A 111 -10.58 17.67 -10.14
CA LEU A 111 -11.97 17.24 -10.43
C LEU A 111 -12.13 15.71 -10.46
N ASN A 112 -11.04 14.99 -10.39
CA ASN A 112 -11.01 13.52 -10.39
C ASN A 112 -9.71 12.99 -9.76
N LEU A 113 -9.64 11.67 -9.52
CA LEU A 113 -8.45 11.06 -8.91
C LEU A 113 -7.19 11.11 -9.79
N GLY A 114 -7.34 11.23 -11.11
CA GLY A 114 -6.22 11.43 -12.03
C GLY A 114 -5.54 12.78 -11.86
N ASP A 115 -6.30 13.83 -11.55
CA ASP A 115 -5.75 15.14 -11.27
C ASP A 115 -4.91 15.12 -9.99
N LEU A 116 -5.38 14.41 -8.94
CA LEU A 116 -4.63 14.22 -7.70
C LEU A 116 -3.34 13.41 -7.93
N GLU A 117 -3.38 12.39 -8.79
CA GLU A 117 -2.21 11.62 -9.21
C GLU A 117 -1.18 12.52 -9.93
N LEU A 118 -1.64 13.37 -10.86
CA LEU A 118 -0.79 14.32 -11.57
C LEU A 118 -0.14 15.33 -10.61
N VAL A 119 -0.91 15.89 -9.69
CA VAL A 119 -0.39 16.81 -8.68
C VAL A 119 0.64 16.13 -7.79
N ALA A 120 0.35 14.94 -7.30
CA ALA A 120 1.26 14.16 -6.46
C ALA A 120 2.59 13.87 -7.18
N SER A 121 2.57 13.60 -8.48
CA SER A 121 3.78 13.37 -9.28
C SER A 121 4.73 14.57 -9.32
N LYS A 122 4.24 15.78 -9.04
CA LYS A 122 5.03 17.03 -9.01
C LYS A 122 5.51 17.40 -7.61
N VAL A 123 4.85 16.87 -6.57
CA VAL A 123 5.12 17.23 -5.17
C VAL A 123 6.02 16.20 -4.48
N LEU A 124 5.81 14.91 -4.77
CA LEU A 124 6.60 13.83 -4.21
C LEU A 124 8.07 13.94 -4.62
N SER A 125 8.95 13.46 -3.74
CA SER A 125 10.34 13.23 -4.15
C SER A 125 10.39 12.14 -5.24
N PRO A 126 11.44 12.11 -6.07
CA PRO A 126 11.60 11.07 -7.09
C PRO A 126 11.52 9.66 -6.51
N GLU A 127 12.09 9.42 -5.33
CA GLU A 127 12.11 8.14 -4.64
C GLU A 127 10.69 7.74 -4.18
N ALA A 128 9.97 8.67 -3.53
CA ALA A 128 8.60 8.43 -3.08
C ALA A 128 7.65 8.19 -4.26
N TRP A 129 7.80 8.97 -5.34
CA TRP A 129 7.04 8.77 -6.56
C TRP A 129 7.33 7.42 -7.19
N ALA A 130 8.61 7.05 -7.34
CA ALA A 130 9.02 5.77 -7.89
C ALA A 130 8.44 4.60 -7.08
N TYR A 131 8.50 4.67 -5.74
CA TYR A 131 7.94 3.63 -4.88
C TYR A 131 6.42 3.52 -5.01
N TYR A 132 5.67 4.63 -4.99
CA TYR A 132 4.20 4.60 -5.01
C TYR A 132 3.63 4.28 -6.40
N SER A 133 4.22 4.83 -7.46
CA SER A 133 3.71 4.68 -8.83
C SER A 133 4.13 3.37 -9.48
N SER A 134 5.25 2.75 -9.04
CA SER A 134 5.80 1.55 -9.65
C SER A 134 4.87 0.34 -9.59
N ALA A 135 5.04 -0.54 -10.57
CA ALA A 135 4.45 -1.87 -10.63
C ALA A 135 5.49 -2.87 -11.14
N ALA A 136 5.11 -4.13 -11.34
CA ALA A 136 6.03 -5.19 -11.72
C ALA A 136 6.41 -5.13 -13.19
N ASP A 137 7.63 -5.46 -13.48
CA ASP A 137 8.24 -5.70 -14.79
C ASP A 137 7.79 -4.70 -15.88
N ASP A 138 7.04 -5.14 -16.89
CA ASP A 138 6.59 -4.33 -18.03
C ASP A 138 5.30 -3.53 -17.77
N LEU A 139 4.75 -3.59 -16.54
CA LEU A 139 3.55 -2.87 -16.09
C LEU A 139 2.24 -3.32 -16.78
N GLU A 140 2.22 -4.48 -17.43
CA GLU A 140 1.05 -4.96 -18.18
C GLU A 140 -0.17 -5.15 -17.26
N THR A 141 0.00 -5.84 -16.13
CA THR A 141 -1.06 -5.98 -15.11
C THR A 141 -1.51 -4.63 -14.56
N TYR A 142 -0.58 -3.68 -14.35
CA TYR A 142 -0.92 -2.35 -13.86
C TYR A 142 -1.81 -1.59 -14.84
N HIS A 143 -1.48 -1.64 -16.12
CA HIS A 143 -2.28 -1.01 -17.18
C HIS A 143 -3.61 -1.73 -17.38
N GLU A 144 -3.60 -3.05 -17.34
CA GLU A 144 -4.80 -3.88 -17.47
C GLU A 144 -5.80 -3.65 -16.34
N ASN A 145 -5.36 -3.45 -15.11
CA ASN A 145 -6.22 -3.07 -13.99
C ASN A 145 -7.09 -1.81 -14.28
N ARG A 146 -6.63 -0.93 -15.15
CA ARG A 146 -7.39 0.25 -15.57
C ARG A 146 -8.13 0.02 -16.89
N ALA A 147 -7.52 -0.72 -17.82
CA ALA A 147 -8.07 -0.96 -19.15
C ALA A 147 -9.34 -1.83 -19.10
N VAL A 148 -9.42 -2.78 -18.17
CA VAL A 148 -10.55 -3.69 -18.00
C VAL A 148 -11.90 -2.96 -17.92
N PHE A 149 -11.95 -1.81 -17.24
CA PHE A 149 -13.19 -1.05 -17.10
C PHE A 149 -13.74 -0.51 -18.42
N ARG A 150 -12.90 -0.35 -19.46
CA ARG A 150 -13.35 0.08 -20.80
C ARG A 150 -14.10 -1.02 -21.54
N ARG A 151 -13.97 -2.26 -21.11
CA ARG A 151 -14.63 -3.44 -21.69
C ARG A 151 -15.94 -3.82 -21.00
N ILE A 152 -16.29 -3.09 -19.95
CA ILE A 152 -17.54 -3.27 -19.20
C ILE A 152 -18.45 -2.09 -19.49
N TRP A 153 -19.62 -2.33 -20.12
CA TRP A 153 -20.58 -1.29 -20.45
C TRP A 153 -21.76 -1.28 -19.48
N LEU A 154 -22.24 -0.10 -19.16
CA LEU A 154 -23.40 0.08 -18.30
C LEU A 154 -24.70 -0.01 -19.11
N ARG A 155 -25.75 -0.60 -18.53
CA ARG A 155 -27.08 -0.79 -19.10
C ARG A 155 -28.13 -0.04 -18.27
N PRO A 156 -28.34 1.27 -18.51
CA PRO A 156 -29.23 2.10 -17.72
C PRO A 156 -30.67 1.64 -17.81
N ARG A 157 -31.44 1.75 -16.70
CA ARG A 157 -32.87 1.53 -16.63
C ARG A 157 -33.56 2.89 -16.46
N ILE A 158 -34.46 3.23 -17.39
CA ILE A 158 -35.16 4.53 -17.40
C ILE A 158 -36.45 4.47 -16.58
N LEU A 159 -37.04 5.64 -16.31
CA LEU A 159 -38.28 5.84 -15.59
C LEU A 159 -38.31 5.23 -14.18
N ARG A 160 -37.18 5.24 -13.53
CA ARG A 160 -37.03 4.87 -12.10
C ARG A 160 -37.09 6.13 -11.25
N ASN A 161 -37.76 6.04 -10.11
CA ASN A 161 -37.77 7.14 -9.15
C ASN A 161 -36.46 7.13 -8.35
N VAL A 162 -35.49 7.94 -8.76
CA VAL A 162 -34.15 8.08 -8.16
C VAL A 162 -33.97 9.43 -7.45
N ARG A 163 -35.05 10.01 -6.96
CA ARG A 163 -35.01 11.28 -6.21
C ARG A 163 -34.03 11.17 -5.02
N TYR A 164 -34.10 10.06 -4.32
CA TYR A 164 -33.24 9.75 -3.18
C TYR A 164 -32.41 8.52 -3.52
N VAL A 165 -31.10 8.66 -3.38
CA VAL A 165 -30.11 7.60 -3.59
C VAL A 165 -29.27 7.50 -2.33
N ASP A 166 -29.05 6.29 -1.84
CA ASP A 166 -28.22 5.98 -0.69
C ASP A 166 -27.09 5.03 -1.11
N PRO A 167 -25.83 5.51 -1.16
CA PRO A 167 -24.66 4.67 -1.44
C PRO A 167 -24.10 3.95 -0.21
N SER A 168 -24.71 4.13 0.96
CA SER A 168 -24.25 3.46 2.17
C SER A 168 -24.46 1.95 2.11
N THR A 169 -23.62 1.21 2.85
CA THR A 169 -23.69 -0.26 2.89
C THR A 169 -23.11 -0.81 4.19
N LYS A 170 -23.04 -2.13 4.31
CA LYS A 170 -22.31 -2.82 5.37
C LYS A 170 -21.21 -3.67 4.77
N ILE A 171 -19.99 -3.53 5.30
CA ILE A 171 -18.83 -4.37 4.95
C ILE A 171 -18.49 -5.24 6.17
N LEU A 172 -18.58 -6.55 6.05
CA LEU A 172 -18.46 -7.50 7.17
C LEU A 172 -19.38 -7.14 8.36
N GLY A 173 -20.60 -6.71 8.05
CA GLY A 173 -21.58 -6.28 9.04
C GLY A 173 -21.36 -4.87 9.62
N ILE A 174 -20.27 -4.21 9.29
CA ILE A 174 -19.90 -2.88 9.79
C ILE A 174 -20.48 -1.81 8.86
N PRO A 175 -21.21 -0.81 9.39
CA PRO A 175 -21.69 0.30 8.59
C PRO A 175 -20.54 1.04 7.90
N SER A 176 -20.74 1.36 6.62
CA SER A 176 -19.84 2.20 5.82
C SER A 176 -20.66 3.20 5.02
N ALA A 177 -20.24 4.45 5.02
CA ALA A 177 -20.93 5.51 4.29
C ALA A 177 -20.91 5.30 2.77
N LEU A 178 -19.96 4.51 2.26
CA LEU A 178 -19.77 4.21 0.84
C LEU A 178 -19.36 2.75 0.65
N PRO A 179 -19.60 2.15 -0.52
CA PRO A 179 -19.30 0.75 -0.80
C PRO A 179 -17.82 0.51 -1.17
N PHE A 180 -16.93 1.33 -0.63
CA PHE A 180 -15.50 1.15 -0.77
C PHE A 180 -14.78 1.47 0.54
N TYR A 181 -13.57 0.98 0.67
CA TYR A 181 -12.74 1.17 1.85
C TYR A 181 -11.34 1.61 1.45
N ILE A 182 -10.62 2.23 2.38
CA ILE A 182 -9.21 2.57 2.21
C ILE A 182 -8.41 1.29 2.42
N THR A 183 -7.87 0.71 1.32
CA THR A 183 -7.06 -0.51 1.41
C THR A 183 -5.68 -0.22 1.99
N ALA A 184 -5.02 -1.24 2.53
CA ALA A 184 -3.71 -1.12 3.14
C ALA A 184 -2.66 -0.60 2.15
N THR A 185 -1.98 0.48 2.52
CA THR A 185 -0.84 1.06 1.81
C THR A 185 0.23 1.41 2.81
N ALA A 186 1.43 0.91 2.59
CA ALA A 186 2.55 1.05 3.50
C ALA A 186 3.42 2.28 3.20
N LEU A 187 4.32 2.61 4.13
CA LEU A 187 5.34 3.66 4.03
C LEU A 187 4.75 5.05 3.74
N GLY A 188 3.68 5.39 4.46
CA GLY A 188 2.95 6.64 4.27
C GLY A 188 3.77 7.90 4.48
N ARG A 189 4.79 7.85 5.35
CA ARG A 189 5.67 8.99 5.63
C ARG A 189 6.59 9.36 4.46
N MET A 190 6.77 8.51 3.48
CA MET A 190 7.44 8.91 2.22
C MET A 190 6.67 10.02 1.49
N GLY A 191 5.34 10.03 1.61
CA GLY A 191 4.49 11.04 0.96
C GLY A 191 4.16 12.24 1.85
N HIS A 192 3.97 12.03 3.15
CA HIS A 192 3.56 13.09 4.09
C HIS A 192 4.05 12.78 5.50
N PRO A 193 4.48 13.77 6.30
CA PRO A 193 5.00 13.55 7.67
C PRO A 193 4.05 12.77 8.58
N ASP A 194 2.74 12.99 8.47
CA ASP A 194 1.72 12.28 9.26
C ASP A 194 1.43 10.86 8.72
N GLY A 195 1.98 10.50 7.56
CA GLY A 195 1.84 9.15 6.99
C GLY A 195 0.40 8.66 6.98
N GLU A 196 0.20 7.45 7.47
CA GLU A 196 -1.08 6.74 7.51
C GLU A 196 -2.15 7.42 8.41
N LEU A 197 -1.77 8.34 9.32
CA LEU A 197 -2.73 9.10 10.12
C LEU A 197 -3.65 10.00 9.26
N ASN A 198 -3.16 10.45 8.09
CA ASN A 198 -4.02 11.17 7.14
C ASN A 198 -5.22 10.31 6.71
N LEU A 199 -4.98 9.03 6.46
CA LEU A 199 -6.02 8.07 6.08
C LEU A 199 -6.98 7.80 7.23
N THR A 200 -6.45 7.63 8.45
CA THR A 200 -7.25 7.39 9.67
C THR A 200 -8.20 8.54 9.95
N ARG A 201 -7.68 9.78 9.95
CA ARG A 201 -8.49 10.97 10.20
C ARG A 201 -9.53 11.22 9.11
N ALA A 202 -9.16 10.99 7.85
CA ALA A 202 -10.11 11.13 6.74
C ALA A 202 -11.20 10.05 6.80
N ALA A 203 -10.85 8.79 7.09
CA ALA A 203 -11.80 7.70 7.28
C ALA A 203 -12.82 8.03 8.38
N ALA A 204 -12.35 8.53 9.52
CA ALA A 204 -13.21 8.95 10.62
C ALA A 204 -14.21 10.04 10.20
N LYS A 205 -13.73 11.10 9.52
CA LYS A 205 -14.55 12.23 9.08
C LYS A 205 -15.55 11.88 7.98
N THR A 206 -15.28 10.83 7.20
CA THR A 206 -16.13 10.44 6.05
C THR A 206 -16.96 9.19 6.29
N GLY A 207 -16.81 8.52 7.43
CA GLY A 207 -17.52 7.28 7.76
C GLY A 207 -17.05 6.07 6.95
N LEU A 208 -15.82 6.09 6.44
CA LEU A 208 -15.20 4.99 5.71
C LEU A 208 -14.37 4.08 6.64
N ILE A 209 -14.25 2.83 6.23
CA ILE A 209 -13.38 1.87 6.91
C ILE A 209 -11.95 2.00 6.34
N GLN A 210 -10.95 2.06 7.22
CA GLN A 210 -9.55 1.98 6.85
C GLN A 210 -9.03 0.56 7.13
N MET A 211 -8.23 0.02 6.23
CA MET A 211 -7.42 -1.17 6.46
C MET A 211 -6.00 -0.73 6.81
N ILE A 212 -5.57 -1.06 8.04
CA ILE A 212 -4.23 -0.74 8.55
C ILE A 212 -3.21 -1.69 7.92
N PRO A 213 -2.10 -1.21 7.34
CA PRO A 213 -1.05 -2.08 6.81
C PRO A 213 -0.14 -2.64 7.90
N THR A 214 0.37 -3.86 7.75
CA THR A 214 1.43 -4.43 8.62
C THR A 214 2.66 -3.54 8.65
N LEU A 215 3.05 -3.00 7.51
CA LEU A 215 4.29 -2.22 7.34
C LEU A 215 3.97 -0.72 7.28
N SER A 216 3.24 -0.25 8.28
CA SER A 216 2.96 1.17 8.46
C SER A 216 4.20 1.92 8.93
N SER A 217 4.41 3.13 8.40
CA SER A 217 5.43 4.06 8.92
C SER A 217 5.00 4.76 10.21
N VAL A 218 3.71 4.66 10.55
CA VAL A 218 3.13 5.09 11.83
C VAL A 218 2.85 3.84 12.66
N SER A 219 3.10 3.90 13.97
CA SER A 219 2.85 2.73 14.83
C SER A 219 1.37 2.35 14.85
N PHE A 220 1.11 1.06 15.04
CA PHE A 220 -0.25 0.53 15.13
C PHE A 220 -1.07 1.26 16.20
N ASP A 221 -0.45 1.57 17.36
CA ASP A 221 -1.12 2.27 18.46
C ASP A 221 -1.46 3.71 18.10
N GLU A 222 -0.53 4.46 17.50
CA GLU A 222 -0.83 5.84 17.06
C GLU A 222 -2.02 5.87 16.08
N ILE A 223 -2.16 4.86 15.21
CA ILE A 223 -3.29 4.74 14.28
C ILE A 223 -4.60 4.46 15.05
N ILE A 224 -4.56 3.53 16.02
CA ILE A 224 -5.72 3.19 16.86
C ILE A 224 -6.13 4.38 17.71
N ASP A 225 -5.18 5.07 18.33
CA ASP A 225 -5.42 6.26 19.14
C ASP A 225 -6.04 7.39 18.32
N ALA A 226 -5.50 7.66 17.13
CA ALA A 226 -6.07 8.65 16.21
C ALA A 226 -7.51 8.31 15.82
N ARG A 227 -7.81 7.03 15.49
CA ARG A 227 -9.18 6.60 15.25
C ARG A 227 -10.10 6.87 16.45
N ASN A 228 -9.64 6.51 17.65
CA ASN A 228 -10.44 6.68 18.88
C ASN A 228 -10.69 8.17 19.19
N GLN A 229 -9.67 9.03 19.03
CA GLN A 229 -9.78 10.47 19.23
C GLN A 229 -10.76 11.13 18.25
N GLU A 230 -10.76 10.70 16.99
CA GLU A 230 -11.66 11.23 15.97
C GLU A 230 -13.07 10.58 16.01
N GLY A 231 -13.30 9.58 16.87
CA GLY A 231 -14.57 8.84 16.90
C GLY A 231 -14.85 8.05 15.63
N GLY A 232 -13.81 7.59 14.96
CA GLY A 232 -13.89 6.94 13.66
C GLY A 232 -14.51 5.54 13.69
N PRO A 233 -14.94 5.02 12.51
CA PRO A 233 -15.47 3.67 12.39
C PRO A 233 -14.42 2.61 12.72
N ALA A 234 -14.87 1.37 12.86
CA ALA A 234 -13.99 0.23 13.02
C ALA A 234 -13.00 0.10 11.84
N GLN A 235 -11.84 -0.48 12.10
CA GLN A 235 -10.78 -0.69 11.12
C GLN A 235 -10.60 -2.16 10.81
N PHE A 236 -9.99 -2.46 9.66
CA PHE A 236 -9.46 -3.76 9.30
C PHE A 236 -7.94 -3.76 9.48
N PHE A 237 -7.34 -4.93 9.56
CA PHE A 237 -5.90 -5.09 9.62
C PHE A 237 -5.41 -6.00 8.49
N GLN A 238 -4.51 -5.50 7.66
CA GLN A 238 -3.82 -6.31 6.65
C GLN A 238 -2.58 -6.92 7.28
N LEU A 239 -2.43 -8.22 7.12
CA LEU A 239 -1.36 -9.02 7.70
C LEU A 239 -0.50 -9.67 6.63
N TYR A 240 0.81 -9.42 6.68
CA TYR A 240 1.81 -10.32 6.11
C TYR A 240 2.21 -11.33 7.17
N VAL A 241 2.28 -12.60 6.79
CA VAL A 241 2.61 -13.68 7.71
C VAL A 241 4.13 -13.80 7.83
N SER A 242 4.63 -13.67 9.07
CA SER A 242 6.06 -13.85 9.39
C SER A 242 6.40 -15.33 9.55
N THR A 243 7.64 -15.70 9.26
CA THR A 243 8.22 -17.01 9.59
C THR A 243 8.16 -17.31 11.09
N ASP A 244 8.25 -16.27 11.94
CA ASP A 244 8.00 -16.39 13.37
C ASP A 244 6.50 -16.33 13.68
N ARG A 245 5.92 -17.50 13.95
CA ARG A 245 4.49 -17.64 14.29
C ARG A 245 4.09 -16.93 15.59
N ASN A 246 5.03 -16.67 16.52
CA ASN A 246 4.74 -15.93 17.75
C ASN A 246 4.49 -14.45 17.44
N VAL A 247 5.23 -13.88 16.49
CA VAL A 247 4.99 -12.53 16.00
C VAL A 247 3.57 -12.42 15.42
N VAL A 248 3.18 -13.39 14.59
CA VAL A 248 1.83 -13.43 14.00
C VAL A 248 0.75 -13.53 15.09
N ALA A 249 0.90 -14.46 16.05
CA ALA A 249 -0.06 -14.63 17.13
C ALA A 249 -0.20 -13.37 17.99
N ASN A 250 0.90 -12.67 18.26
CA ASN A 250 0.89 -11.40 18.99
C ASN A 250 0.14 -10.31 18.21
N MET A 251 0.35 -10.21 16.89
CA MET A 251 -0.36 -9.25 16.04
C MET A 251 -1.86 -9.52 16.02
N LEU A 252 -2.28 -10.78 15.92
CA LEU A 252 -3.68 -11.18 15.94
C LEU A 252 -4.35 -10.81 17.28
N ARG A 253 -3.70 -11.13 18.41
CA ARG A 253 -4.18 -10.78 19.75
C ARG A 253 -4.32 -9.25 19.88
N ARG A 254 -3.31 -8.48 19.48
CA ARG A 254 -3.35 -7.03 19.55
C ARG A 254 -4.47 -6.43 18.69
N ALA A 255 -4.73 -7.00 17.51
CA ALA A 255 -5.85 -6.60 16.67
C ALA A 255 -7.20 -6.82 17.39
N GLU A 256 -7.37 -7.95 18.08
CA GLU A 256 -8.58 -8.20 18.89
C GLU A 256 -8.76 -7.18 20.03
N GLU A 257 -7.69 -6.91 20.78
CA GLU A 257 -7.70 -6.00 21.93
C GLU A 257 -8.02 -4.56 21.54
N THR A 258 -7.69 -4.17 20.30
CA THR A 258 -7.86 -2.79 19.80
C THR A 258 -9.13 -2.57 18.99
N ASN A 259 -10.10 -3.50 19.03
CA ASN A 259 -11.37 -3.39 18.32
C ASN A 259 -11.22 -3.31 16.78
N VAL A 260 -10.18 -3.90 16.22
CA VAL A 260 -10.12 -4.25 14.79
C VAL A 260 -11.19 -5.30 14.52
N LYS A 261 -11.82 -5.28 13.35
CA LYS A 261 -13.00 -6.12 13.06
C LYS A 261 -12.76 -7.26 12.10
N ALA A 262 -11.66 -7.26 11.38
CA ALA A 262 -11.27 -8.34 10.49
C ALA A 262 -9.78 -8.32 10.17
N ILE A 263 -9.24 -9.49 9.88
CA ILE A 263 -7.86 -9.70 9.42
C ILE A 263 -7.87 -10.03 7.94
N PHE A 264 -7.08 -9.31 7.17
CA PHE A 264 -6.88 -9.53 5.73
C PHE A 264 -5.47 -10.08 5.52
N VAL A 265 -5.36 -11.39 5.36
CA VAL A 265 -4.09 -12.07 5.16
C VAL A 265 -3.67 -11.94 3.70
N THR A 266 -2.51 -11.33 3.47
CA THR A 266 -1.98 -11.15 2.12
C THR A 266 -1.28 -12.41 1.66
N VAL A 267 -1.77 -13.01 0.56
CA VAL A 267 -1.33 -14.31 0.04
C VAL A 267 -0.69 -14.24 -1.35
N ASP A 268 -0.67 -13.07 -1.98
CA ASP A 268 -0.08 -12.83 -3.29
C ASP A 268 1.39 -12.37 -3.24
N ALA A 269 2.03 -12.44 -2.08
CA ALA A 269 3.36 -11.91 -1.87
C ALA A 269 4.31 -12.90 -1.16
N PRO A 270 4.47 -14.15 -1.64
CA PRO A 270 5.51 -15.05 -1.11
C PRO A 270 6.91 -14.49 -1.37
N GLN A 271 7.02 -13.65 -2.37
CA GLN A 271 8.15 -12.81 -2.72
C GLN A 271 7.62 -11.53 -3.36
N LEU A 272 8.30 -10.40 -3.20
CA LEU A 272 7.90 -9.17 -3.88
C LEU A 272 8.29 -9.20 -5.36
N GLY A 273 7.37 -8.73 -6.21
CA GLY A 273 7.60 -8.54 -7.64
C GLY A 273 8.68 -7.49 -7.90
N ARG A 274 9.38 -7.62 -9.03
CA ARG A 274 10.41 -6.66 -9.45
C ARG A 274 9.76 -5.32 -9.81
N ARG A 275 10.21 -4.26 -9.18
CA ARG A 275 9.73 -2.90 -9.41
C ARG A 275 10.89 -2.08 -9.94
N GLU A 276 11.15 -2.19 -11.23
CA GLU A 276 12.35 -1.62 -11.85
C GLU A 276 12.49 -0.12 -11.63
N GLN A 277 11.38 0.62 -11.65
CA GLN A 277 11.39 2.05 -11.39
C GLN A 277 11.88 2.38 -9.98
N ASP A 278 11.42 1.64 -8.96
CA ASP A 278 11.87 1.76 -7.58
C ASP A 278 13.33 1.29 -7.44
N MET A 279 13.69 0.17 -8.07
CA MET A 279 15.06 -0.35 -8.05
C MET A 279 16.07 0.63 -8.63
N ARG A 280 15.74 1.37 -9.70
CA ARG A 280 16.61 2.37 -10.32
C ARG A 280 16.91 3.55 -9.38
N MET A 281 16.01 3.89 -8.46
CA MET A 281 16.25 4.95 -7.46
C MET A 281 17.28 4.53 -6.39
N HIS A 282 17.44 3.23 -6.18
CA HIS A 282 18.37 2.65 -5.21
C HIS A 282 19.63 2.06 -5.82
N PHE A 283 19.80 2.18 -7.15
CA PHE A 283 20.98 1.67 -7.84
C PHE A 283 22.20 2.56 -7.53
N VAL A 284 23.21 1.96 -6.91
CA VAL A 284 24.55 2.57 -6.80
C VAL A 284 25.39 2.00 -7.95
N ASP A 285 25.91 2.86 -8.80
CA ASP A 285 26.86 2.48 -9.85
C ASP A 285 28.21 2.11 -9.18
N GLU A 286 28.33 0.87 -8.76
CA GLU A 286 29.64 0.31 -8.43
C GLU A 286 30.30 -0.04 -9.77
N GLY A 287 31.26 0.81 -10.15
CA GLY A 287 31.99 0.71 -11.39
C GLY A 287 32.35 -0.74 -11.76
N SER A 288 32.13 -1.09 -13.01
CA SER A 288 32.28 -2.43 -13.56
C SER A 288 33.65 -3.05 -13.21
N ASN A 289 33.69 -3.90 -12.22
CA ASN A 289 34.80 -4.81 -11.99
C ASN A 289 34.65 -6.00 -12.92
N VAL A 290 35.21 -5.89 -14.10
CA VAL A 290 35.27 -6.94 -15.14
C VAL A 290 36.25 -8.07 -14.79
N GLN A 291 36.72 -8.19 -13.57
CA GLN A 291 37.60 -9.30 -13.17
C GLN A 291 37.21 -9.87 -11.81
N GLY A 292 36.52 -11.02 -11.87
CA GLY A 292 36.65 -12.09 -10.89
C GLY A 292 35.88 -12.00 -9.59
N GLY A 293 34.78 -12.76 -9.50
CA GLY A 293 34.43 -13.47 -8.30
C GLY A 293 33.56 -12.75 -7.28
N HIS A 294 32.40 -13.25 -7.13
CA HIS A 294 31.28 -13.01 -6.25
C HIS A 294 30.23 -12.05 -6.84
N VAL A 295 29.19 -12.70 -7.35
CA VAL A 295 27.90 -12.01 -7.61
C VAL A 295 27.33 -11.61 -6.26
N GLU A 296 27.65 -10.42 -5.78
CA GLU A 296 26.89 -9.81 -4.69
C GLU A 296 25.45 -9.60 -5.17
N LYS A 297 24.52 -10.12 -4.37
CA LYS A 297 23.10 -10.05 -4.67
C LYS A 297 22.71 -8.57 -4.86
N ARG A 298 22.18 -8.23 -6.02
CA ARG A 298 21.69 -6.89 -6.37
C ARG A 298 20.74 -6.37 -5.30
N ASP A 299 20.98 -5.15 -4.85
CA ASP A 299 20.19 -4.50 -3.80
C ASP A 299 18.84 -4.09 -4.36
N GLU A 300 17.77 -4.72 -3.90
CA GLU A 300 16.41 -4.55 -4.45
C GLU A 300 15.58 -3.47 -3.74
N GLY A 301 16.22 -2.52 -3.05
CA GLY A 301 15.55 -1.36 -2.45
C GLY A 301 14.62 -1.69 -1.25
N ALA A 302 13.65 -0.82 -0.99
CA ALA A 302 12.67 -0.97 0.10
C ALA A 302 11.84 -2.27 -0.02
N ALA A 303 11.68 -2.80 -1.22
CA ALA A 303 10.98 -4.04 -1.50
C ALA A 303 11.64 -5.26 -0.84
N ARG A 304 12.98 -5.30 -0.75
CA ARG A 304 13.70 -6.43 -0.15
C ARG A 304 13.50 -6.53 1.36
N ALA A 305 13.37 -5.39 2.04
CA ALA A 305 13.06 -5.33 3.46
C ALA A 305 11.76 -6.07 3.79
N ILE A 306 10.78 -5.92 2.91
CA ILE A 306 9.47 -6.55 3.06
C ILE A 306 9.55 -8.06 2.81
N THR A 307 10.34 -8.47 1.81
CA THR A 307 10.46 -9.89 1.43
C THR A 307 11.04 -10.76 2.56
N SER A 308 12.01 -10.25 3.32
CA SER A 308 12.62 -11.03 4.41
C SER A 308 11.70 -11.28 5.61
N PHE A 309 10.65 -10.47 5.77
CA PHE A 309 9.64 -10.62 6.82
C PHE A 309 8.55 -11.64 6.45
N ILE A 310 8.26 -11.81 5.15
CA ILE A 310 7.15 -12.63 4.68
C ILE A 310 7.60 -14.09 4.57
N ASP A 311 6.78 -14.99 5.10
CA ASP A 311 7.01 -16.44 5.01
C ASP A 311 6.61 -16.99 3.63
N PRO A 312 7.57 -17.41 2.80
CA PRO A 312 7.25 -17.98 1.48
C PRO A 312 6.71 -19.41 1.55
N SER A 313 6.75 -20.05 2.73
CA SER A 313 6.23 -21.40 2.95
C SER A 313 4.79 -21.42 3.46
N PHE A 314 4.18 -20.22 3.67
CA PHE A 314 2.82 -20.07 4.17
C PHE A 314 1.82 -20.75 3.23
N ASP A 315 1.01 -21.68 3.78
CA ASP A 315 0.05 -22.48 3.03
C ASP A 315 -1.36 -22.51 3.66
N TRP A 316 -2.25 -23.36 3.12
CA TRP A 316 -3.63 -23.49 3.57
C TRP A 316 -3.77 -24.05 4.99
N ASP A 317 -2.84 -24.92 5.44
CA ASP A 317 -2.84 -25.45 6.80
C ASP A 317 -2.48 -24.36 7.81
N ASP A 318 -1.60 -23.45 7.45
CA ASP A 318 -1.29 -22.27 8.23
C ASP A 318 -2.51 -21.33 8.38
N VAL A 319 -3.34 -21.20 7.35
CA VAL A 319 -4.60 -20.45 7.44
C VAL A 319 -5.52 -21.08 8.50
N LEU A 320 -5.61 -22.40 8.55
CA LEU A 320 -6.35 -23.11 9.60
C LEU A 320 -5.75 -22.89 10.99
N TRP A 321 -4.42 -22.85 11.09
CA TRP A 321 -3.75 -22.48 12.33
C TRP A 321 -4.13 -21.06 12.77
N MET A 322 -4.11 -20.07 11.87
CA MET A 322 -4.50 -18.70 12.17
C MET A 322 -5.94 -18.60 12.66
N LYS A 323 -6.88 -19.35 12.07
CA LYS A 323 -8.27 -19.40 12.53
C LYS A 323 -8.42 -19.86 13.99
N ARG A 324 -7.48 -20.65 14.49
CA ARG A 324 -7.45 -21.08 15.90
C ARG A 324 -6.84 -20.02 16.84
N GLN A 325 -6.08 -19.06 16.30
CA GLN A 325 -5.40 -18.02 17.07
C GLN A 325 -6.25 -16.77 17.32
N THR A 326 -7.34 -16.57 16.54
CA THR A 326 -8.17 -15.37 16.66
C THR A 326 -9.65 -15.67 16.46
N ARG A 327 -10.50 -14.84 17.08
CA ARG A 327 -11.95 -14.83 16.84
C ARG A 327 -12.36 -13.88 15.72
N LEU A 328 -11.43 -13.04 15.26
CA LEU A 328 -11.71 -12.10 14.18
C LEU A 328 -11.97 -12.83 12.86
N PRO A 329 -12.92 -12.34 12.05
CA PRO A 329 -13.08 -12.81 10.68
C PRO A 329 -11.77 -12.71 9.91
N ILE A 330 -11.38 -13.79 9.22
CA ILE A 330 -10.20 -13.84 8.35
C ILE A 330 -10.66 -13.82 6.89
N LEU A 331 -10.04 -12.96 6.10
CA LEU A 331 -10.17 -12.91 4.65
C LEU A 331 -8.80 -13.10 4.01
N LEU A 332 -8.74 -13.70 2.83
CA LEU A 332 -7.52 -13.76 2.01
C LEU A 332 -7.48 -12.61 1.03
N LYS A 333 -6.40 -11.83 1.06
CA LYS A 333 -6.16 -10.74 0.11
C LYS A 333 -5.09 -11.15 -0.90
N GLY A 334 -5.43 -11.07 -2.19
CA GLY A 334 -4.53 -11.49 -3.26
C GLY A 334 -4.99 -12.75 -3.98
N VAL A 335 -6.25 -13.12 -3.82
CA VAL A 335 -6.86 -14.24 -4.56
C VAL A 335 -7.05 -13.85 -6.03
N GLN A 336 -6.63 -14.74 -6.94
CA GLN A 336 -6.60 -14.48 -8.38
C GLN A 336 -7.26 -15.58 -9.22
N THR A 337 -7.87 -16.58 -8.57
CA THR A 337 -8.58 -17.69 -9.23
C THR A 337 -9.88 -17.98 -8.49
N TRP A 338 -10.86 -18.55 -9.21
CA TRP A 338 -12.11 -18.97 -8.59
C TRP A 338 -11.91 -20.20 -7.71
N GLU A 339 -10.94 -21.07 -8.02
CA GLU A 339 -10.60 -22.26 -7.26
C GLU A 339 -10.21 -21.88 -5.82
N ASP A 340 -9.28 -20.92 -5.68
CA ASP A 340 -8.84 -20.46 -4.37
C ASP A 340 -9.97 -19.72 -3.61
N ALA A 341 -10.82 -18.98 -4.32
CA ALA A 341 -11.98 -18.33 -3.69
C ALA A 341 -12.99 -19.35 -3.15
N VAL A 342 -13.22 -20.44 -3.88
CA VAL A 342 -14.09 -21.55 -3.44
C VAL A 342 -13.45 -22.30 -2.27
N GLN A 343 -12.16 -22.58 -2.32
CA GLN A 343 -11.46 -23.22 -1.21
C GLN A 343 -11.52 -22.36 0.06
N ALA A 344 -11.32 -21.04 -0.05
CA ALA A 344 -11.49 -20.13 1.07
C ALA A 344 -12.91 -20.18 1.67
N TYR A 345 -13.94 -20.26 0.80
CA TYR A 345 -15.32 -20.43 1.22
C TYR A 345 -15.54 -21.76 1.96
N GLU A 346 -15.08 -22.88 1.40
CA GLU A 346 -15.22 -24.23 1.98
C GLU A 346 -14.48 -24.36 3.32
N MET A 347 -13.37 -23.64 3.51
CA MET A 347 -12.66 -23.54 4.78
C MET A 347 -13.36 -22.64 5.81
N GLY A 348 -14.50 -22.03 5.46
CA GLY A 348 -15.25 -21.16 6.36
C GLY A 348 -14.52 -19.87 6.72
N LEU A 349 -13.79 -19.28 5.77
CA LEU A 349 -13.27 -17.92 5.88
C LEU A 349 -14.39 -16.90 5.69
N ALA A 350 -14.17 -15.66 6.10
CA ALA A 350 -15.18 -14.60 5.99
C ALA A 350 -15.24 -13.95 4.60
N GLY A 351 -14.32 -14.27 3.72
CA GLY A 351 -14.30 -13.75 2.35
C GLY A 351 -12.92 -13.71 1.72
N VAL A 352 -12.89 -13.07 0.56
CA VAL A 352 -11.67 -12.85 -0.22
C VAL A 352 -11.61 -11.43 -0.78
N VAL A 353 -10.41 -10.93 -1.02
CA VAL A 353 -10.15 -9.76 -1.86
C VAL A 353 -9.48 -10.24 -3.13
N LEU A 354 -10.17 -10.08 -4.26
CA LEU A 354 -9.64 -10.38 -5.59
C LEU A 354 -8.66 -9.27 -5.97
N SER A 355 -7.38 -9.58 -5.98
CA SER A 355 -6.30 -8.60 -6.05
C SER A 355 -5.07 -9.22 -6.71
N ASN A 356 -4.39 -8.45 -7.55
CA ASN A 356 -3.05 -8.68 -8.04
C ASN A 356 -2.06 -7.67 -7.44
N HIS A 357 -2.37 -7.19 -6.20
CA HIS A 357 -1.57 -6.19 -5.48
C HIS A 357 -1.41 -4.87 -6.24
N GLY A 358 -2.39 -4.51 -7.05
CA GLY A 358 -2.34 -3.32 -7.90
C GLY A 358 -1.27 -3.39 -8.99
N GLY A 359 -0.96 -4.57 -9.51
CA GLY A 359 0.05 -4.82 -10.53
C GLY A 359 1.49 -4.83 -9.99
N ARG A 360 1.68 -5.03 -8.67
CA ARG A 360 3.00 -4.95 -8.03
C ARG A 360 3.68 -6.31 -7.82
N GLN A 361 3.02 -7.41 -8.19
CA GLN A 361 3.48 -8.78 -7.99
C GLN A 361 3.74 -9.48 -9.32
N LEU A 362 3.02 -10.52 -9.67
CA LEU A 362 3.17 -11.20 -10.96
C LEU A 362 2.64 -10.30 -12.07
N ASP A 363 3.50 -9.91 -13.02
CA ASP A 363 3.04 -9.24 -14.24
C ASP A 363 2.32 -10.22 -15.16
N PHE A 364 1.48 -9.74 -16.05
CA PHE A 364 0.52 -10.54 -16.84
C PHE A 364 -0.53 -11.30 -16.01
N ALA A 365 -0.65 -11.06 -14.69
CA ALA A 365 -1.79 -11.51 -13.94
C ALA A 365 -3.05 -10.74 -14.34
N ARG A 366 -4.19 -11.43 -14.40
CA ARG A 366 -5.48 -10.81 -14.74
C ARG A 366 -5.89 -9.76 -13.72
N SER A 367 -6.71 -8.81 -14.14
CA SER A 367 -7.30 -7.83 -13.22
C SER A 367 -8.26 -8.51 -12.23
N GLY A 368 -8.34 -7.97 -11.00
CA GLY A 368 -9.29 -8.46 -10.00
C GLY A 368 -10.76 -8.43 -10.49
N VAL A 369 -11.08 -7.52 -11.41
CA VAL A 369 -12.45 -7.40 -11.99
C VAL A 369 -12.76 -8.53 -12.97
N GLU A 370 -11.79 -9.02 -13.73
CA GLU A 370 -11.97 -10.22 -14.56
C GLU A 370 -12.15 -11.46 -13.71
N VAL A 371 -11.33 -11.60 -12.67
CA VAL A 371 -11.44 -12.71 -11.70
C VAL A 371 -12.77 -12.65 -10.96
N LEU A 372 -13.32 -11.44 -10.70
CA LEU A 372 -14.62 -11.27 -10.07
C LEU A 372 -15.75 -11.95 -10.86
N GLU A 373 -15.76 -11.84 -12.20
CA GLU A 373 -16.77 -12.47 -13.04
C GLU A 373 -16.79 -13.99 -12.82
N GLU A 374 -15.64 -14.64 -12.92
CA GLU A 374 -15.56 -16.10 -12.77
C GLU A 374 -15.86 -16.58 -11.35
N VAL A 375 -15.37 -15.89 -10.33
CA VAL A 375 -15.65 -16.20 -8.93
C VAL A 375 -17.15 -16.11 -8.64
N MET A 376 -17.79 -15.01 -9.05
CA MET A 376 -19.23 -14.81 -8.83
C MET A 376 -20.09 -15.82 -9.60
N ARG A 377 -19.67 -16.20 -10.80
CA ARG A 377 -20.32 -17.27 -11.59
C ARG A 377 -20.27 -18.61 -10.87
N GLU A 378 -19.09 -19.00 -10.38
CA GLU A 378 -18.92 -20.28 -9.70
C GLU A 378 -19.62 -20.33 -8.34
N LEU A 379 -19.56 -19.26 -7.55
CA LEU A 379 -20.27 -19.19 -6.25
C LEU A 379 -21.80 -19.24 -6.45
N ARG A 380 -22.37 -18.59 -7.46
CA ARG A 380 -23.80 -18.66 -7.79
C ARG A 380 -24.19 -20.07 -8.23
N LYS A 381 -23.39 -20.69 -9.12
CA LYS A 381 -23.63 -22.06 -9.58
C LYS A 381 -23.65 -23.09 -8.45
N ARG A 382 -22.88 -22.87 -7.41
CA ARG A 382 -22.81 -23.72 -6.20
C ARG A 382 -23.92 -23.38 -5.19
N GLY A 383 -24.72 -22.35 -5.42
CA GLY A 383 -25.70 -21.85 -4.45
C GLY A 383 -25.07 -21.16 -3.23
N SER A 384 -23.79 -20.80 -3.32
CA SER A 384 -23.02 -20.18 -2.23
C SER A 384 -23.09 -18.65 -2.24
N PHE A 385 -23.83 -18.04 -3.15
CA PHE A 385 -24.01 -16.59 -3.24
C PHE A 385 -25.46 -16.24 -3.62
N PRO A 386 -26.10 -15.20 -3.03
CA PRO A 386 -25.51 -14.31 -2.01
C PRO A 386 -25.32 -14.99 -0.64
N ASN A 387 -24.21 -14.68 0.02
CA ASN A 387 -23.92 -15.20 1.35
C ASN A 387 -23.30 -14.08 2.22
N PRO A 388 -24.03 -13.55 3.22
CA PRO A 388 -23.50 -12.49 4.08
C PRO A 388 -22.32 -12.93 4.96
N ALA A 389 -22.12 -14.25 5.15
CA ALA A 389 -20.99 -14.78 5.90
C ALA A 389 -19.71 -14.92 5.07
N PHE A 390 -19.80 -14.82 3.74
CA PHE A 390 -18.64 -14.85 2.85
C PHE A 390 -18.71 -13.72 1.84
N GLN A 391 -17.83 -12.74 1.98
CA GLN A 391 -17.84 -11.54 1.15
C GLN A 391 -16.72 -11.56 0.11
N VAL A 392 -17.07 -11.17 -1.11
CA VAL A 392 -16.11 -11.02 -2.21
C VAL A 392 -15.85 -9.54 -2.43
N MET A 393 -14.63 -9.11 -2.20
CA MET A 393 -14.17 -7.75 -2.43
C MET A 393 -13.16 -7.73 -3.58
N VAL A 394 -12.92 -6.57 -4.13
CA VAL A 394 -11.97 -6.41 -5.25
C VAL A 394 -11.18 -5.13 -5.10
N ASP A 395 -9.91 -5.13 -5.49
CA ASP A 395 -9.08 -3.93 -5.58
C ASP A 395 -8.28 -3.89 -6.89
N GLY A 396 -7.56 -2.80 -7.12
CA GLY A 396 -6.73 -2.60 -8.32
C GLY A 396 -7.42 -1.82 -9.44
N GLY A 397 -6.84 -0.68 -9.80
CA GLY A 397 -7.24 0.11 -10.97
C GLY A 397 -8.43 1.09 -10.82
N PHE A 398 -9.15 1.04 -9.73
CA PHE A 398 -10.33 1.91 -9.49
C PHE A 398 -9.94 3.38 -9.43
N ARG A 399 -10.57 4.22 -10.25
CA ARG A 399 -10.34 5.66 -10.36
C ARG A 399 -11.61 6.50 -10.46
N ARG A 400 -12.76 5.90 -10.80
CA ARG A 400 -14.04 6.58 -11.04
C ARG A 400 -15.19 5.90 -10.29
N GLY A 401 -16.23 6.68 -9.98
CA GLY A 401 -17.47 6.12 -9.41
C GLY A 401 -18.12 5.07 -10.32
N THR A 402 -17.96 5.17 -11.65
CA THR A 402 -18.39 4.14 -12.60
C THR A 402 -17.66 2.83 -12.44
N ASP A 403 -16.36 2.85 -12.10
CA ASP A 403 -15.59 1.62 -11.89
C ASP A 403 -16.13 0.86 -10.67
N ILE A 404 -16.40 1.60 -9.59
CA ILE A 404 -16.99 1.07 -8.36
C ILE A 404 -18.36 0.47 -8.68
N LEU A 405 -19.23 1.21 -9.37
CA LEU A 405 -20.57 0.76 -9.75
C LEU A 405 -20.55 -0.53 -10.58
N LYS A 406 -19.61 -0.66 -11.53
CA LYS A 406 -19.43 -1.88 -12.34
C LYS A 406 -19.11 -3.08 -11.47
N ALA A 407 -18.13 -2.98 -10.57
CA ALA A 407 -17.75 -4.09 -9.68
C ALA A 407 -18.90 -4.50 -8.75
N LEU A 408 -19.63 -3.55 -8.19
CA LEU A 408 -20.81 -3.82 -7.34
C LEU A 408 -21.92 -4.51 -8.13
N ALA A 409 -22.23 -4.03 -9.33
CA ALA A 409 -23.22 -4.67 -10.21
C ALA A 409 -22.81 -6.11 -10.58
N MET A 410 -21.53 -6.41 -10.74
CA MET A 410 -21.02 -7.77 -10.96
C MET A 410 -21.17 -8.67 -9.72
N GLY A 411 -21.30 -8.08 -8.53
CA GLY A 411 -21.54 -8.80 -7.27
C GLY A 411 -20.45 -8.62 -6.21
N ALA A 412 -19.49 -7.73 -6.40
CA ALA A 412 -18.57 -7.39 -5.33
C ALA A 412 -19.32 -6.76 -4.14
N THR A 413 -18.93 -7.11 -2.93
CA THR A 413 -19.48 -6.50 -1.71
C THR A 413 -18.94 -5.09 -1.49
N ALA A 414 -17.66 -4.90 -1.75
CA ALA A 414 -16.97 -3.62 -1.60
C ALA A 414 -15.71 -3.56 -2.48
N VAL A 415 -15.22 -2.34 -2.65
CA VAL A 415 -14.03 -2.04 -3.45
C VAL A 415 -12.91 -1.48 -2.55
N GLY A 416 -11.68 -1.99 -2.69
CA GLY A 416 -10.50 -1.44 -2.04
C GLY A 416 -9.83 -0.37 -2.91
N ILE A 417 -9.52 0.80 -2.35
CA ILE A 417 -8.83 1.89 -3.04
C ILE A 417 -7.54 2.23 -2.30
N GLY A 418 -6.40 2.19 -2.98
CA GLY A 418 -5.06 2.40 -2.41
C GLY A 418 -4.38 3.66 -2.92
N ARG A 419 -3.58 3.54 -3.98
CA ARG A 419 -2.75 4.64 -4.53
C ARG A 419 -3.44 6.00 -4.64
N PRO A 420 -4.71 6.13 -5.09
CA PRO A 420 -5.37 7.42 -5.16
C PRO A 420 -5.37 8.20 -3.84
N PHE A 421 -5.53 7.51 -2.73
CA PHE A 421 -5.50 8.14 -1.41
C PHE A 421 -4.09 8.47 -0.96
N LEU A 422 -3.06 7.69 -1.35
CA LEU A 422 -1.65 8.06 -1.19
C LEU A 422 -1.34 9.37 -1.90
N TYR A 423 -1.74 9.49 -3.16
CA TYR A 423 -1.53 10.69 -3.95
C TYR A 423 -2.26 11.90 -3.36
N ALA A 424 -3.49 11.71 -2.91
CA ALA A 424 -4.30 12.76 -2.32
C ALA A 424 -3.66 13.35 -1.06
N TYR A 425 -3.23 12.52 -0.10
CA TYR A 425 -2.62 13.07 1.11
C TYR A 425 -1.19 13.57 0.89
N SER A 426 -0.46 13.03 -0.08
CA SER A 426 0.89 13.53 -0.39
C SER A 426 0.87 15.00 -0.82
N ALA A 427 -0.19 15.40 -1.50
CA ALA A 427 -0.40 16.77 -1.94
C ALA A 427 -1.09 17.65 -0.90
N TYR A 428 -2.18 17.16 -0.28
CA TYR A 428 -3.08 18.01 0.50
C TYR A 428 -3.41 17.45 1.90
N GLY A 429 -2.65 16.49 2.42
CA GLY A 429 -2.86 15.91 3.73
C GLY A 429 -4.26 15.26 3.88
N VAL A 430 -4.83 15.37 5.07
CA VAL A 430 -6.16 14.82 5.41
C VAL A 430 -7.24 15.34 4.46
N ASP A 431 -7.21 16.65 4.16
CA ASP A 431 -8.22 17.29 3.31
C ASP A 431 -8.18 16.76 1.88
N GLY A 432 -6.99 16.40 1.37
CA GLY A 432 -6.85 15.74 0.08
C GLY A 432 -7.56 14.40 0.02
N VAL A 433 -7.45 13.59 1.06
CA VAL A 433 -8.15 12.29 1.13
C VAL A 433 -9.66 12.49 1.21
N ILE A 434 -10.13 13.44 2.03
CA ILE A 434 -11.56 13.77 2.14
C ILE A 434 -12.09 14.24 0.77
N HIS A 435 -11.33 15.09 0.06
CA HIS A 435 -11.70 15.54 -1.28
C HIS A 435 -11.79 14.37 -2.26
N ALA A 436 -10.81 13.48 -2.28
CA ALA A 436 -10.82 12.28 -3.14
C ALA A 436 -12.05 11.38 -2.85
N ILE A 437 -12.41 11.20 -1.59
CA ILE A 437 -13.58 10.43 -1.17
C ILE A 437 -14.86 11.12 -1.65
N ASN A 438 -14.98 12.44 -1.50
CA ASN A 438 -16.15 13.19 -1.94
C ASN A 438 -16.30 13.17 -3.46
N LEU A 439 -15.23 13.28 -4.24
CA LEU A 439 -15.26 13.12 -5.70
C LEU A 439 -15.86 11.77 -6.10
N LEU A 440 -15.42 10.68 -5.45
CA LEU A 440 -15.97 9.34 -5.73
C LEU A 440 -17.40 9.19 -5.26
N ARG A 441 -17.79 9.79 -4.13
CA ARG A 441 -19.18 9.82 -3.65
C ARG A 441 -20.09 10.48 -4.67
N ASP A 442 -19.73 11.70 -5.08
CA ASP A 442 -20.54 12.49 -6.02
C ASP A 442 -20.69 11.76 -7.36
N GLU A 443 -19.61 11.19 -7.88
CA GLU A 443 -19.64 10.36 -9.08
C GLU A 443 -20.54 9.12 -8.91
N LEU A 444 -20.41 8.41 -7.78
CA LEU A 444 -21.18 7.19 -7.53
C LEU A 444 -22.67 7.50 -7.41
N GLU A 445 -23.05 8.49 -6.61
CA GLU A 445 -24.45 8.91 -6.47
C GLU A 445 -25.06 9.37 -7.78
N MET A 446 -24.33 10.16 -8.57
CA MET A 446 -24.75 10.58 -9.89
C MET A 446 -24.98 9.37 -10.82
N ASN A 447 -24.02 8.44 -10.83
CA ASN A 447 -24.10 7.26 -11.69
C ASN A 447 -25.19 6.28 -11.24
N MET A 448 -25.46 6.16 -9.93
CA MET A 448 -26.60 5.40 -9.41
C MET A 448 -27.93 6.00 -9.89
N ARG A 449 -28.07 7.32 -9.89
CA ARG A 449 -29.27 7.98 -10.49
C ARG A 449 -29.38 7.69 -11.97
N LEU A 450 -28.28 7.82 -12.72
CA LEU A 450 -28.27 7.62 -14.17
C LEU A 450 -28.54 6.17 -14.58
N ILE A 451 -28.09 5.19 -13.79
CA ILE A 451 -28.36 3.76 -14.07
C ILE A 451 -29.74 3.30 -13.58
N GLY A 452 -30.39 4.10 -12.73
CA GLY A 452 -31.72 3.81 -12.18
C GLY A 452 -31.70 2.94 -10.93
N ALA A 453 -30.65 3.01 -10.08
CA ALA A 453 -30.54 2.34 -8.80
C ALA A 453 -30.60 3.34 -7.65
N ARG A 454 -31.35 3.01 -6.58
CA ARG A 454 -31.55 3.86 -5.39
C ARG A 454 -30.62 3.47 -4.23
N SER A 455 -30.20 2.22 -4.19
CA SER A 455 -29.29 1.69 -3.17
C SER A 455 -28.29 0.72 -3.80
N ILE A 456 -27.30 0.31 -3.03
CA ILE A 456 -26.26 -0.63 -3.47
C ILE A 456 -26.88 -2.01 -3.77
N GLU A 457 -27.90 -2.44 -3.02
CA GLU A 457 -28.57 -3.73 -3.20
C GLU A 457 -29.38 -3.78 -4.52
N GLU A 458 -29.74 -2.64 -5.09
CA GLU A 458 -30.41 -2.57 -6.40
C GLU A 458 -29.45 -2.73 -7.58
N LEU A 459 -28.13 -2.70 -7.34
CA LEU A 459 -27.11 -2.97 -8.37
C LEU A 459 -27.04 -4.47 -8.64
N VAL A 460 -27.39 -4.88 -9.85
CA VAL A 460 -27.47 -6.29 -10.23
C VAL A 460 -26.72 -6.56 -11.54
N PRO A 461 -26.30 -7.82 -11.81
CA PRO A 461 -25.52 -8.17 -13.00
C PRO A 461 -26.16 -7.75 -14.33
N GLY A 462 -27.49 -7.70 -14.40
CA GLY A 462 -28.20 -7.23 -15.59
C GLY A 462 -27.99 -5.75 -15.95
N MET A 463 -27.35 -4.98 -15.06
CA MET A 463 -27.00 -3.56 -15.29
C MET A 463 -25.65 -3.37 -15.97
N VAL A 464 -24.90 -4.44 -16.21
CA VAL A 464 -23.63 -4.40 -16.94
C VAL A 464 -23.65 -5.34 -18.14
N ASP A 465 -22.90 -5.00 -19.16
CA ASP A 465 -22.58 -5.86 -20.31
C ASP A 465 -21.12 -6.24 -20.24
N LEU A 466 -20.88 -7.54 -20.11
CA LEU A 466 -19.57 -8.14 -19.96
C LEU A 466 -19.09 -8.86 -21.24
N SER A 467 -19.79 -8.69 -22.37
CA SER A 467 -19.51 -9.41 -23.62
C SER A 467 -18.08 -9.20 -24.15
N ALA A 468 -17.48 -8.05 -23.86
CA ALA A 468 -16.13 -7.70 -24.26
C ALA A 468 -15.09 -7.90 -23.13
N LEU A 469 -15.49 -8.40 -21.95
CA LEU A 469 -14.61 -8.41 -20.77
C LEU A 469 -13.27 -9.09 -21.01
N HIS A 470 -13.27 -10.26 -21.67
CA HIS A 470 -12.08 -11.08 -21.91
C HIS A 470 -11.36 -10.73 -23.24
N ASN A 471 -11.70 -9.60 -23.86
CA ASN A 471 -11.05 -9.17 -25.07
C ASN A 471 -9.85 -8.27 -24.76
N HIS A 472 -8.65 -8.86 -24.69
CA HIS A 472 -7.39 -8.17 -24.43
C HIS A 472 -6.75 -7.52 -25.67
N THR A 473 -7.46 -7.37 -26.77
CA THR A 473 -6.91 -6.74 -27.98
C THR A 473 -6.72 -5.24 -27.77
N GLY A 474 -5.51 -4.76 -28.01
CA GLY A 474 -5.21 -3.33 -28.10
C GLY A 474 -4.66 -2.66 -26.86
N ALA A 475 -3.86 -3.36 -26.06
CA ALA A 475 -2.99 -2.69 -25.12
C ALA A 475 -2.09 -1.70 -25.87
N VAL A 476 -2.35 -0.41 -25.73
CA VAL A 476 -1.45 0.62 -26.21
C VAL A 476 -0.27 0.60 -25.24
N PHE A 477 0.86 0.07 -25.67
CA PHE A 477 2.10 0.16 -24.91
C PHE A 477 2.35 1.63 -24.56
N PRO A 478 2.58 1.97 -23.27
CA PRO A 478 2.96 3.32 -22.91
C PRO A 478 4.25 3.68 -23.65
N LYS A 479 4.38 4.96 -24.00
CA LYS A 479 5.65 5.48 -24.49
C LYS A 479 6.75 5.08 -23.51
N GLN A 480 7.87 4.56 -24.03
CA GLN A 480 9.04 4.22 -23.23
C GLN A 480 9.33 5.33 -22.21
N ASP A 481 9.52 4.91 -20.97
CA ASP A 481 9.74 5.83 -19.85
C ASP A 481 11.02 6.63 -20.13
N GLN A 482 10.88 7.94 -20.34
CA GLN A 482 12.02 8.83 -20.57
C GLN A 482 13.00 8.84 -19.39
N SER A 483 12.62 8.32 -18.22
CA SER A 483 13.48 8.22 -17.03
C SER A 483 14.77 7.42 -17.28
N VAL A 484 14.75 6.45 -18.20
CA VAL A 484 15.96 5.69 -18.61
C VAL A 484 16.93 6.59 -19.35
N LEU A 485 16.43 7.45 -20.26
CA LEU A 485 17.25 8.39 -21.00
C LEU A 485 17.82 9.46 -20.07
N ASP A 486 17.02 9.98 -19.16
CA ASP A 486 17.45 10.95 -18.13
C ASP A 486 18.53 10.36 -17.21
N PHE A 487 18.42 9.07 -16.88
CA PHE A 487 19.44 8.35 -16.09
C PHE A 487 20.73 8.17 -16.92
N MET A 488 20.63 7.79 -18.17
CA MET A 488 21.79 7.62 -19.07
C MET A 488 22.50 8.95 -19.36
N GLU A 489 21.78 10.08 -19.36
CA GLU A 489 22.37 11.40 -19.51
C GLU A 489 23.09 11.85 -18.23
N LYS A 490 22.53 11.59 -17.06
CA LYS A 490 23.14 11.95 -15.75
C LYS A 490 24.33 11.09 -15.38
N SER A 491 24.40 9.86 -15.82
CA SER A 491 25.56 8.96 -15.59
C SER A 491 26.73 9.21 -16.56
N ARG A 492 26.58 10.14 -17.51
CA ARG A 492 27.65 10.59 -18.41
C ARG A 492 28.33 11.91 -17.97
N LEU A 493 27.86 12.53 -16.91
CA LEU A 493 28.45 13.69 -16.24
C LEU A 493 29.13 13.29 -14.92
#